data_40015892b7c55d7162430dbe7c33b9f7
#
_entry.id   40015892b7c55d7162430dbe7c33b9f7
#
_cell.length_a   1.000
_cell.length_b   1.000
_cell.length_c   1.000
_cell.angle_alpha   90.00
_cell.angle_beta   90.00
_cell.angle_gamma   90.00
#
_symmetry.space_group_name_H-M   'P 1'
#
loop_
_entity.id
_entity.type
_entity.pdbx_description
1 polymer ?
#
loop_
_entity_poly.entity_id
_entity_poly.type
_entity_poly.pdbx_seq_one_letter_code
_entity_poly.pdbx_strand_id
1 'polypeptide(L)'
;MIKDWQALLSRGFELQSSGTTGTAKMLFQPPEKLAAANAVAQEVQGITRHSRVLTVCRMNHAGGMLAQTLPALSAGAYVKVQPFNAYRFWNDIQGFTHTHLTPGHCEMLMNTRTFADVDLNGLFIACGSNNVSFEIIEAFVRRGAVFMCNWGMTEIGPIAINTIFDSLDRLEHYRQRAPDSGSLMGDDYYCDYKIEDGCLHVKGAICIYPEWFNTQDRVAINSEGAMYHLGRASGME
;
A
#
# COMPACT_ATOMS: atom_id res chain seq x y z
N MET A 1 13.95 15.98 -1.77
CA MET A 1 14.73 14.78 -1.42
C MET A 1 14.89 14.78 0.09
N ILE A 2 14.62 13.69 0.76
CA ILE A 2 14.83 13.55 2.21
C ILE A 2 16.34 13.43 2.40
N LYS A 3 16.99 14.50 2.86
CA LYS A 3 18.46 14.57 2.94
C LYS A 3 19.03 13.62 4.02
N ASP A 4 18.27 13.35 5.07
CA ASP A 4 18.73 12.61 6.25
C ASP A 4 17.96 11.29 6.46
N TRP A 5 17.63 10.58 5.37
CA TRP A 5 16.85 9.35 5.46
C TRP A 5 17.55 8.24 6.28
N GLN A 6 18.91 8.18 6.27
CA GLN A 6 19.66 7.26 7.10
C GLN A 6 19.46 7.55 8.59
N ALA A 7 19.42 8.83 8.98
CA ALA A 7 19.14 9.23 10.35
C ALA A 7 17.71 8.89 10.76
N LEU A 8 16.73 9.01 9.84
CA LEU A 8 15.36 8.57 10.10
C LEU A 8 15.29 7.06 10.38
N LEU A 9 15.96 6.25 9.56
CA LEU A 9 15.99 4.79 9.76
C LEU A 9 16.72 4.38 11.04
N SER A 10 17.80 5.07 11.42
CA SER A 10 18.61 4.70 12.58
C SER A 10 18.06 5.18 13.92
N ARG A 11 17.26 6.25 13.95
CA ARG A 11 16.73 6.86 15.17
C ARG A 11 15.24 6.64 15.35
N GLY A 12 14.53 6.23 14.27
CA GLY A 12 13.08 6.28 14.22
C GLY A 12 12.56 7.71 14.03
N PHE A 13 11.27 7.82 13.80
CA PHE A 13 10.58 9.11 13.63
C PHE A 13 9.08 8.96 13.83
N GLU A 14 8.38 10.07 13.97
CA GLU A 14 6.93 10.09 14.11
C GLU A 14 6.25 10.21 12.74
N LEU A 15 5.17 9.43 12.55
CA LEU A 15 4.25 9.53 11.44
C LEU A 15 2.83 9.79 11.93
N GLN A 16 2.10 10.55 11.13
CA GLN A 16 0.70 10.83 11.39
C GLN A 16 -0.18 9.65 10.93
N SER A 17 -1.06 9.16 11.80
CA SER A 17 -2.11 8.20 11.39
C SER A 17 -3.17 8.91 10.54
N SER A 18 -3.91 8.14 9.72
CA SER A 18 -4.96 8.69 8.84
C SER A 18 -6.14 9.33 9.59
N GLY A 19 -6.29 9.04 10.88
CA GLY A 19 -7.35 9.62 11.71
C GLY A 19 -8.77 9.22 11.30
N THR A 20 -8.97 8.06 10.70
CA THR A 20 -10.28 7.56 10.26
C THR A 20 -11.33 7.47 11.38
N THR A 21 -10.90 7.46 12.64
CA THR A 21 -11.76 7.42 13.84
C THR A 21 -11.82 8.76 14.57
N GLY A 22 -11.35 9.87 13.98
CA GLY A 22 -11.35 11.19 14.62
C GLY A 22 -10.02 11.93 14.52
N THR A 23 -9.37 12.24 15.64
CA THR A 23 -8.13 13.03 15.66
C THR A 23 -6.94 12.20 15.18
N ALA A 24 -6.21 12.70 14.19
CA ALA A 24 -4.96 12.10 13.73
C ALA A 24 -3.93 12.04 14.88
N LYS A 25 -3.32 10.88 15.08
CA LYS A 25 -2.32 10.67 16.14
C LYS A 25 -0.92 10.63 15.53
N MET A 26 0.04 11.15 16.26
CA MET A 26 1.47 10.96 15.94
C MET A 26 1.93 9.64 16.56
N LEU A 27 2.51 8.76 15.73
CA LEU A 27 2.95 7.43 16.11
C LEU A 27 4.43 7.28 15.82
N PHE A 28 5.21 7.01 16.87
CA PHE A 28 6.63 6.76 16.72
C PHE A 28 6.88 5.45 15.98
N GLN A 29 7.75 5.50 14.98
CA GLN A 29 8.18 4.37 14.17
C GLN A 29 9.58 3.96 14.64
N PRO A 30 9.74 2.89 15.42
CA PRO A 30 11.05 2.51 15.91
C PRO A 30 11.95 1.92 14.80
N PRO A 31 13.28 2.03 14.93
CA PRO A 31 14.24 1.62 13.89
C PRO A 31 14.09 0.16 13.44
N GLU A 32 13.88 -0.75 14.39
CA GLU A 32 13.72 -2.18 14.11
C GLU A 32 12.47 -2.46 13.27
N LYS A 33 11.37 -1.80 13.57
CA LYS A 33 10.13 -1.87 12.78
C LYS A 33 10.33 -1.28 11.37
N LEU A 34 11.03 -0.15 11.28
CA LEU A 34 11.34 0.47 9.98
C LEU A 34 12.20 -0.43 9.11
N ALA A 35 13.19 -1.11 9.71
CA ALA A 35 14.04 -2.07 9.00
C ALA A 35 13.21 -3.24 8.46
N ALA A 36 12.33 -3.83 9.29
CA ALA A 36 11.44 -4.91 8.88
C ALA A 36 10.47 -4.47 7.77
N ALA A 37 9.82 -3.31 7.93
CA ALA A 37 8.89 -2.77 6.94
C ALA A 37 9.58 -2.44 5.60
N ASN A 38 10.82 -1.94 5.63
CA ASN A 38 11.61 -1.70 4.42
C ASN A 38 11.96 -3.00 3.71
N ALA A 39 12.36 -4.05 4.44
CA ALA A 39 12.68 -5.35 3.85
C ALA A 39 11.45 -5.94 3.13
N VAL A 40 10.30 -5.95 3.78
CA VAL A 40 9.03 -6.40 3.18
C VAL A 40 8.70 -5.59 1.92
N ALA A 41 8.78 -4.26 2.00
CA ALA A 41 8.43 -3.39 0.87
C ALA A 41 9.37 -3.57 -0.33
N GLN A 42 10.68 -3.81 -0.09
CA GLN A 42 11.66 -4.08 -1.14
C GLN A 42 11.42 -5.44 -1.78
N GLU A 43 11.21 -6.48 -0.98
CA GLU A 43 10.97 -7.84 -1.46
C GLU A 43 9.70 -7.92 -2.31
N VAL A 44 8.57 -7.48 -1.77
CA VAL A 44 7.26 -7.58 -2.43
C VAL A 44 7.20 -6.80 -3.73
N GLN A 45 7.81 -5.64 -3.78
CA GLN A 45 7.76 -4.76 -4.96
C GLN A 45 8.96 -4.93 -5.90
N GLY A 46 9.92 -5.79 -5.57
CA GLY A 46 11.14 -5.94 -6.35
C GLY A 46 11.98 -4.65 -6.44
N ILE A 47 11.96 -3.82 -5.38
CA ILE A 47 12.70 -2.55 -5.37
C ILE A 47 14.20 -2.82 -5.20
N THR A 48 14.99 -2.37 -6.17
CA THR A 48 16.44 -2.50 -6.20
C THR A 48 17.11 -1.15 -6.46
N ARG A 49 18.44 -1.11 -6.45
CA ARG A 49 19.22 0.10 -6.84
C ARG A 49 18.93 0.59 -8.28
N HIS A 50 18.37 -0.26 -9.11
CA HIS A 50 18.02 0.09 -10.51
C HIS A 50 16.60 0.63 -10.64
N SER A 51 15.80 0.57 -9.57
CA SER A 51 14.45 1.10 -9.56
C SER A 51 14.45 2.62 -9.62
N ARG A 52 13.39 3.17 -10.20
CA ARG A 52 13.13 4.60 -10.29
C ARG A 52 11.73 4.83 -9.73
N VAL A 53 11.65 5.47 -8.59
CA VAL A 53 10.39 5.62 -7.83
C VAL A 53 9.88 7.05 -7.91
N LEU A 54 8.63 7.22 -8.35
CA LEU A 54 7.91 8.48 -8.29
C LEU A 54 6.93 8.45 -7.10
N THR A 55 7.24 9.22 -6.06
CA THR A 55 6.35 9.40 -4.91
C THR A 55 5.47 10.61 -5.11
N VAL A 56 4.15 10.39 -5.12
CA VAL A 56 3.12 11.44 -5.22
C VAL A 56 2.19 11.49 -4.01
N CYS A 57 2.28 10.51 -3.12
CA CYS A 57 1.55 10.48 -1.86
C CYS A 57 2.20 11.39 -0.80
N ARG A 58 1.41 11.82 0.17
CA ARG A 58 1.90 12.70 1.25
C ARG A 58 2.94 11.99 2.11
N MET A 59 4.06 12.67 2.34
CA MET A 59 5.22 12.12 3.06
C MET A 59 5.02 12.02 4.58
N ASN A 60 4.04 12.67 5.15
CA ASN A 60 3.71 12.59 6.57
C ASN A 60 2.80 11.38 6.92
N HIS A 61 2.48 10.53 5.95
CA HIS A 61 1.69 9.30 6.12
C HIS A 61 2.51 8.07 5.72
N ALA A 62 2.12 6.92 6.29
CA ALA A 62 2.77 5.63 6.02
C ALA A 62 2.83 5.29 4.53
N GLY A 63 1.75 5.53 3.77
CA GLY A 63 1.71 5.25 2.32
C GLY A 63 2.76 6.03 1.53
N GLY A 64 2.98 7.31 1.81
CA GLY A 64 3.99 8.11 1.10
C GLY A 64 5.42 7.83 1.56
N MET A 65 5.62 7.64 2.87
CA MET A 65 6.95 7.48 3.43
C MET A 65 7.42 6.02 3.41
N LEU A 66 6.60 5.09 3.92
CA LEU A 66 7.01 3.71 4.21
C LEU A 66 6.70 2.73 3.08
N ALA A 67 5.70 3.01 2.20
CA ALA A 67 5.34 2.06 1.17
C ALA A 67 6.42 1.92 0.08
N GLN A 68 7.02 3.03 -0.36
CA GLN A 68 8.04 3.02 -1.42
C GLN A 68 9.23 3.95 -1.17
N THR A 69 9.04 5.13 -0.55
CA THR A 69 10.09 6.17 -0.51
C THR A 69 11.30 5.75 0.31
N LEU A 70 11.13 5.39 1.58
CA LEU A 70 12.24 4.91 2.40
C LEU A 70 12.80 3.57 1.93
N PRO A 71 11.98 2.57 1.56
CA PRO A 71 12.48 1.34 0.95
C PRO A 71 13.35 1.59 -0.28
N ALA A 72 12.93 2.48 -1.19
CA ALA A 72 13.69 2.82 -2.38
C ALA A 72 15.00 3.54 -2.07
N LEU A 73 14.98 4.53 -1.17
CA LEU A 73 16.19 5.23 -0.75
C LEU A 73 17.19 4.27 -0.10
N SER A 74 16.74 3.36 0.75
CA SER A 74 17.60 2.38 1.42
C SER A 74 18.16 1.32 0.47
N ALA A 75 17.46 1.02 -0.63
CA ALA A 75 17.97 0.17 -1.71
C ALA A 75 18.95 0.90 -2.66
N GLY A 76 19.14 2.22 -2.50
CA GLY A 76 19.96 3.03 -3.40
C GLY A 76 19.27 3.38 -4.72
N ALA A 77 17.95 3.27 -4.80
CA ALA A 77 17.15 3.61 -5.98
C ALA A 77 17.07 5.13 -6.21
N TYR A 78 16.75 5.52 -7.43
CA TYR A 78 16.40 6.90 -7.73
C TYR A 78 14.99 7.22 -7.25
N VAL A 79 14.83 8.25 -6.44
CA VAL A 79 13.54 8.68 -5.90
C VAL A 79 13.26 10.13 -6.23
N LYS A 80 12.10 10.41 -6.83
CA LYS A 80 11.55 11.75 -7.03
C LYS A 80 10.27 11.89 -6.22
N VAL A 81 10.20 12.93 -5.39
CA VAL A 81 9.00 13.25 -4.60
C VAL A 81 8.39 14.53 -5.13
N GLN A 82 7.10 14.52 -5.42
CA GLN A 82 6.35 15.69 -5.87
C GLN A 82 4.87 15.57 -5.48
N PRO A 83 4.11 16.68 -5.40
CA PRO A 83 2.67 16.62 -5.21
C PRO A 83 1.98 15.90 -6.38
N PHE A 84 0.91 15.16 -6.07
CA PHE A 84 0.06 14.55 -7.09
C PHE A 84 -0.63 15.62 -7.95
N ASN A 85 -0.61 15.42 -9.27
CA ASN A 85 -1.35 16.23 -10.24
C ASN A 85 -1.80 15.32 -11.39
N ALA A 86 -3.10 15.04 -11.50
CA ALA A 86 -3.63 14.10 -12.48
C ALA A 86 -3.33 14.49 -13.94
N TYR A 87 -3.31 15.80 -14.26
CA TYR A 87 -3.06 16.30 -15.63
C TYR A 87 -1.60 16.16 -16.07
N ARG A 88 -0.65 16.11 -15.12
CA ARG A 88 0.77 16.01 -15.41
C ARG A 88 1.33 14.62 -15.17
N PHE A 89 0.60 13.79 -14.43
CA PHE A 89 1.09 12.49 -13.94
C PHE A 89 1.66 11.61 -15.06
N TRP A 90 0.97 11.51 -16.19
CA TRP A 90 1.39 10.67 -17.32
C TRP A 90 2.70 11.12 -17.97
N ASN A 91 3.00 12.41 -17.94
CA ASN A 91 4.31 12.93 -18.35
C ASN A 91 5.35 12.71 -17.25
N ASP A 92 4.98 12.92 -15.99
CA ASP A 92 5.89 12.86 -14.85
C ASP A 92 6.33 11.43 -14.54
N ILE A 93 5.50 10.41 -14.83
CA ILE A 93 5.79 8.98 -14.57
C ILE A 93 6.71 8.35 -15.62
N GLN A 94 6.94 9.00 -16.76
CA GLN A 94 7.77 8.46 -17.83
C GLN A 94 9.19 8.15 -17.35
N GLY A 95 9.63 6.91 -17.61
CA GLY A 95 10.95 6.42 -17.18
C GLY A 95 11.06 6.06 -15.69
N PHE A 96 9.96 6.08 -14.94
CA PHE A 96 9.87 5.49 -13.61
C PHE A 96 9.38 4.05 -13.69
N THR A 97 9.78 3.25 -12.71
CA THR A 97 9.43 1.83 -12.61
C THR A 97 8.41 1.56 -11.50
N HIS A 98 8.29 2.47 -10.53
CA HIS A 98 7.41 2.28 -9.37
C HIS A 98 6.70 3.58 -8.98
N THR A 99 5.46 3.43 -8.53
CA THR A 99 4.72 4.52 -7.88
C THR A 99 3.72 3.95 -6.87
N HIS A 100 3.41 4.72 -5.82
CA HIS A 100 2.33 4.41 -4.88
C HIS A 100 1.20 5.40 -5.08
N LEU A 101 -0.01 4.87 -5.29
CA LEU A 101 -1.23 5.64 -5.51
C LEU A 101 -2.27 5.31 -4.42
N THR A 102 -3.21 6.21 -4.21
CA THR A 102 -4.45 5.90 -3.50
C THR A 102 -5.55 5.57 -4.51
N PRO A 103 -6.65 4.89 -4.13
CA PRO A 103 -7.80 4.68 -5.03
C PRO A 103 -8.32 5.98 -5.64
N GLY A 104 -8.39 7.06 -4.85
CA GLY A 104 -8.79 8.37 -5.38
C GLY A 104 -7.82 8.96 -6.40
N HIS A 105 -6.49 8.71 -6.27
CA HIS A 105 -5.54 9.05 -7.34
C HIS A 105 -5.83 8.25 -8.60
N CYS A 106 -6.08 6.95 -8.47
CA CYS A 106 -6.39 6.08 -9.59
C CYS A 106 -7.67 6.53 -10.34
N GLU A 107 -8.74 6.83 -9.61
CA GLU A 107 -9.98 7.36 -10.18
C GLU A 107 -9.77 8.68 -10.94
N MET A 108 -9.03 9.62 -10.34
CA MET A 108 -8.68 10.88 -11.03
C MET A 108 -7.88 10.63 -12.31
N LEU A 109 -6.95 9.68 -12.31
CA LEU A 109 -6.14 9.32 -13.48
C LEU A 109 -6.99 8.65 -14.56
N MET A 110 -7.89 7.74 -14.19
CA MET A 110 -8.82 7.07 -15.10
C MET A 110 -9.74 8.06 -15.84
N ASN A 111 -10.05 9.19 -15.22
CA ASN A 111 -10.86 10.26 -15.82
C ASN A 111 -10.07 11.21 -16.74
N THR A 112 -8.75 11.03 -16.90
CA THR A 112 -7.96 11.83 -17.85
C THR A 112 -8.06 11.27 -19.26
N ARG A 113 -8.03 12.14 -20.28
CA ARG A 113 -8.08 11.71 -21.69
C ARG A 113 -6.92 10.78 -22.07
N THR A 114 -5.74 11.04 -21.51
CA THR A 114 -4.52 10.28 -21.78
C THR A 114 -4.61 8.85 -21.27
N PHE A 115 -5.43 8.59 -20.25
CA PHE A 115 -5.52 7.24 -19.66
C PHE A 115 -5.98 6.18 -20.67
N ALA A 116 -6.80 6.54 -21.64
CA ALA A 116 -7.31 5.60 -22.65
C ALA A 116 -6.18 4.90 -23.41
N ASP A 117 -5.11 5.66 -23.73
CA ASP A 117 -4.04 5.26 -24.65
C ASP A 117 -2.69 5.07 -23.97
N VAL A 118 -2.60 5.24 -22.62
CA VAL A 118 -1.32 5.12 -21.90
C VAL A 118 -0.86 3.67 -21.88
N ASP A 119 0.44 3.46 -22.19
CA ASP A 119 1.13 2.19 -21.98
C ASP A 119 1.83 2.22 -20.61
N LEU A 120 1.50 1.24 -19.75
CA LEU A 120 2.03 1.09 -18.40
C LEU A 120 2.94 -0.14 -18.23
N ASN A 121 3.38 -0.76 -19.34
CA ASN A 121 4.33 -1.86 -19.29
C ASN A 121 5.60 -1.45 -18.53
N GLY A 122 6.01 -2.29 -17.59
CA GLY A 122 7.18 -2.05 -16.74
C GLY A 122 6.94 -1.11 -15.56
N LEU A 123 5.70 -0.64 -15.35
CA LEU A 123 5.34 0.14 -14.17
C LEU A 123 4.69 -0.74 -13.10
N PHE A 124 5.30 -0.76 -11.90
CA PHE A 124 4.73 -1.34 -10.70
C PHE A 124 3.96 -0.26 -9.92
N ILE A 125 2.68 -0.51 -9.67
CA ILE A 125 1.80 0.40 -8.92
C ILE A 125 1.39 -0.28 -7.63
N ALA A 126 1.80 0.26 -6.48
CA ALA A 126 1.21 -0.08 -5.20
C ALA A 126 -0.01 0.81 -4.94
N CYS A 127 -1.12 0.23 -4.50
CA CYS A 127 -2.35 0.98 -4.22
C CYS A 127 -2.99 0.53 -2.91
N GLY A 128 -3.25 1.49 -2.02
CA GLY A 128 -3.84 1.22 -0.71
C GLY A 128 -4.33 2.51 -0.04
N SER A 129 -4.44 2.48 1.27
CA SER A 129 -5.01 3.51 2.16
C SER A 129 -6.54 3.56 2.21
N ASN A 130 -7.23 2.99 1.24
CA ASN A 130 -8.68 2.80 1.19
C ASN A 130 -8.99 1.54 0.36
N ASN A 131 -10.25 1.18 0.32
CA ASN A 131 -10.73 0.05 -0.47
C ASN A 131 -10.40 0.23 -1.95
N VAL A 132 -9.73 -0.77 -2.52
CA VAL A 132 -9.38 -0.81 -3.96
C VAL A 132 -10.39 -1.70 -4.66
N SER A 133 -11.11 -1.16 -5.65
CA SER A 133 -12.08 -1.94 -6.41
C SER A 133 -11.42 -2.74 -7.53
N PHE A 134 -12.05 -3.83 -7.94
CA PHE A 134 -11.57 -4.64 -9.07
C PHE A 134 -11.56 -3.85 -10.38
N GLU A 135 -12.45 -2.86 -10.55
CA GLU A 135 -12.49 -1.98 -11.72
C GLU A 135 -11.22 -1.12 -11.81
N ILE A 136 -10.74 -0.59 -10.68
CA ILE A 136 -9.45 0.13 -10.63
C ILE A 136 -8.33 -0.81 -11.04
N ILE A 137 -8.22 -1.99 -10.43
CA ILE A 137 -7.16 -2.95 -10.73
C ILE A 137 -7.20 -3.31 -12.22
N GLU A 138 -8.39 -3.67 -12.75
CA GLU A 138 -8.59 -4.02 -14.17
C GLU A 138 -8.12 -2.90 -15.10
N ALA A 139 -8.50 -1.67 -14.80
CA ALA A 139 -8.19 -0.52 -15.65
C ALA A 139 -6.69 -0.32 -15.84
N PHE A 140 -5.88 -0.55 -14.80
CA PHE A 140 -4.42 -0.41 -14.85
C PHE A 140 -3.74 -1.65 -15.40
N VAL A 141 -4.14 -2.86 -14.98
CA VAL A 141 -3.58 -4.13 -15.49
C VAL A 141 -3.83 -4.29 -16.99
N ARG A 142 -5.01 -3.91 -17.48
CA ARG A 142 -5.33 -3.91 -18.92
C ARG A 142 -4.37 -3.05 -19.74
N ARG A 143 -3.69 -2.07 -19.12
CA ARG A 143 -2.69 -1.18 -19.74
C ARG A 143 -1.25 -1.65 -19.53
N GLY A 144 -1.06 -2.83 -18.96
CA GLY A 144 0.25 -3.45 -18.78
C GLY A 144 0.93 -3.16 -17.44
N ALA A 145 0.28 -2.44 -16.51
CA ALA A 145 0.84 -2.26 -15.18
C ALA A 145 0.84 -3.56 -14.38
N VAL A 146 1.88 -3.76 -13.57
CA VAL A 146 1.80 -4.67 -12.42
C VAL A 146 1.17 -3.90 -11.26
N PHE A 147 0.03 -4.37 -10.77
CA PHE A 147 -0.76 -3.65 -9.77
C PHE A 147 -0.84 -4.43 -8.47
N MET A 148 -0.37 -3.84 -7.39
CA MET A 148 -0.46 -4.40 -6.04
C MET A 148 -1.57 -3.69 -5.26
N CYS A 149 -2.60 -4.44 -4.90
CA CYS A 149 -3.53 -4.05 -3.85
C CYS A 149 -2.89 -4.34 -2.51
N ASN A 150 -2.79 -3.35 -1.62
CA ASN A 150 -2.17 -3.55 -0.31
C ASN A 150 -3.01 -2.96 0.83
N TRP A 151 -3.03 -3.69 1.93
CA TRP A 151 -3.59 -3.26 3.18
C TRP A 151 -2.50 -3.07 4.23
N GLY A 152 -2.69 -2.06 5.05
CA GLY A 152 -1.82 -1.74 6.16
C GLY A 152 -2.22 -0.44 6.84
N MET A 153 -1.59 -0.15 7.96
CA MET A 153 -1.83 1.05 8.76
C MET A 153 -0.49 1.57 9.30
N THR A 154 -0.52 2.79 9.86
CA THR A 154 0.67 3.39 10.46
C THR A 154 1.23 2.54 11.60
N GLU A 155 0.35 1.85 12.32
CA GLU A 155 0.66 0.96 13.45
C GLU A 155 1.36 -0.35 13.05
N ILE A 156 1.12 -0.83 11.84
CA ILE A 156 1.58 -2.15 11.38
C ILE A 156 2.42 -2.12 10.11
N GLY A 157 2.64 -0.97 9.53
CA GLY A 157 3.28 -0.86 8.21
C GLY A 157 2.27 -0.90 7.06
N PRO A 158 2.64 -0.28 5.93
CA PRO A 158 1.71 -0.04 4.81
C PRO A 158 1.49 -1.28 3.93
N ILE A 159 2.33 -2.31 4.02
CA ILE A 159 2.29 -3.51 3.18
C ILE A 159 2.29 -4.74 4.09
N ALA A 160 1.25 -4.86 4.94
CA ALA A 160 1.11 -5.98 5.85
C ALA A 160 0.39 -7.16 5.20
N ILE A 161 -0.59 -6.88 4.34
CA ILE A 161 -1.32 -7.86 3.55
C ILE A 161 -1.45 -7.30 2.13
N ASN A 162 -1.19 -8.10 1.11
CA ASN A 162 -1.26 -7.64 -0.28
C ASN A 162 -1.59 -8.76 -1.27
N THR A 163 -1.90 -8.36 -2.49
CA THR A 163 -2.00 -9.24 -3.67
C THR A 163 -1.51 -8.46 -4.89
N ILE A 164 -0.71 -9.12 -5.73
CA ILE A 164 -0.18 -8.54 -6.95
C ILE A 164 -0.94 -9.08 -8.17
N PHE A 165 -1.38 -8.18 -9.03
CA PHE A 165 -2.04 -8.48 -10.30
C PHE A 165 -1.14 -8.08 -11.46
N ASP A 166 -0.72 -9.05 -12.23
CA ASP A 166 0.10 -8.94 -13.44
C ASP A 166 -0.65 -9.33 -14.71
N SER A 167 -1.86 -9.87 -14.55
CA SER A 167 -2.71 -10.36 -15.64
C SER A 167 -4.21 -10.21 -15.33
N LEU A 168 -5.01 -10.12 -16.38
CA LEU A 168 -6.47 -10.09 -16.26
C LEU A 168 -7.04 -11.44 -15.82
N ASP A 169 -6.40 -12.54 -16.17
CA ASP A 169 -6.82 -13.89 -15.76
C ASP A 169 -6.72 -14.04 -14.23
N ARG A 170 -5.61 -13.55 -13.64
CA ARG A 170 -5.45 -13.53 -12.19
C ARG A 170 -6.53 -12.67 -11.52
N LEU A 171 -6.82 -11.49 -12.07
CA LEU A 171 -7.87 -10.62 -11.56
C LEU A 171 -9.24 -11.28 -11.60
N GLU A 172 -9.58 -11.91 -12.72
CA GLU A 172 -10.88 -12.58 -12.89
C GLU A 172 -11.04 -13.75 -11.91
N HIS A 173 -9.94 -14.49 -11.65
CA HIS A 173 -9.92 -15.54 -10.63
C HIS A 173 -10.35 -15.00 -9.25
N TYR A 174 -9.82 -13.85 -8.82
CA TYR A 174 -10.20 -13.22 -7.54
C TYR A 174 -11.63 -12.68 -7.56
N ARG A 175 -12.05 -12.07 -8.67
CA ARG A 175 -13.40 -11.52 -8.83
C ARG A 175 -14.46 -12.59 -8.66
N GLN A 176 -14.27 -13.77 -9.24
CA GLN A 176 -15.22 -14.89 -9.15
C GLN A 176 -15.32 -15.50 -7.76
N ARG A 177 -14.34 -15.27 -6.90
CA ARG A 177 -14.24 -15.83 -5.54
C ARG A 177 -14.39 -14.79 -4.45
N ALA A 178 -14.62 -13.56 -4.84
CA ALA A 178 -14.90 -12.48 -3.89
C ALA A 178 -16.22 -12.74 -3.16
N PRO A 179 -16.31 -12.44 -1.86
CA PRO A 179 -17.58 -12.47 -1.16
C PRO A 179 -18.52 -11.38 -1.70
N ASP A 180 -19.81 -11.52 -1.46
CA ASP A 180 -20.83 -10.56 -1.89
C ASP A 180 -20.59 -9.13 -1.38
N SER A 181 -19.83 -8.98 -0.31
CA SER A 181 -19.47 -7.70 0.29
C SER A 181 -18.03 -7.69 0.75
N GLY A 182 -17.41 -6.51 0.75
CA GLY A 182 -16.03 -6.33 1.19
C GLY A 182 -15.09 -5.99 0.05
N SER A 183 -13.90 -5.53 0.42
CA SER A 183 -12.83 -5.23 -0.52
C SER A 183 -11.59 -6.07 -0.23
N LEU A 184 -10.93 -6.51 -1.28
CA LEU A 184 -9.73 -7.34 -1.18
C LEU A 184 -8.63 -6.62 -0.39
N MET A 185 -8.11 -7.29 0.63
CA MET A 185 -6.88 -6.91 1.32
C MET A 185 -5.67 -7.64 0.73
N GLY A 186 -5.81 -8.93 0.48
CA GLY A 186 -4.80 -9.78 -0.12
C GLY A 186 -4.77 -11.20 0.43
N ASP A 187 -3.81 -11.98 -0.07
CA ASP A 187 -3.52 -13.37 0.30
C ASP A 187 -2.04 -13.60 0.64
N ASP A 188 -1.18 -12.60 0.45
CA ASP A 188 0.20 -12.58 0.94
C ASP A 188 0.26 -11.82 2.27
N TYR A 189 0.73 -12.50 3.32
CA TYR A 189 0.74 -12.00 4.70
C TYR A 189 2.17 -11.81 5.20
N TYR A 190 2.49 -10.60 5.68
CA TYR A 190 3.80 -10.21 6.22
C TYR A 190 3.76 -9.92 7.73
N CYS A 191 2.68 -10.33 8.37
CA CYS A 191 2.49 -10.35 9.82
C CYS A 191 1.71 -11.59 10.23
N ASP A 192 1.86 -12.00 11.47
CA ASP A 192 0.95 -12.96 12.07
C ASP A 192 -0.43 -12.32 12.21
N TYR A 193 -1.47 -13.10 12.00
CA TYR A 193 -2.84 -12.63 12.18
C TYR A 193 -3.71 -13.65 12.89
N LYS A 194 -4.75 -13.17 13.54
CA LYS A 194 -5.89 -13.95 14.04
C LYS A 194 -7.16 -13.11 13.90
N ILE A 195 -8.29 -13.79 13.87
CA ILE A 195 -9.62 -13.16 13.85
C ILE A 195 -10.32 -13.48 15.16
N GLU A 196 -10.67 -12.44 15.92
CA GLU A 196 -11.43 -12.56 17.17
C GLU A 196 -12.67 -11.65 17.06
N ASP A 197 -13.83 -12.19 17.33
CA ASP A 197 -15.13 -11.49 17.22
C ASP A 197 -15.34 -10.82 15.85
N GLY A 198 -14.81 -11.43 14.79
CA GLY A 198 -14.86 -10.93 13.43
C GLY A 198 -13.88 -9.78 13.13
N CYS A 199 -13.06 -9.37 14.11
CA CYS A 199 -12.05 -8.32 13.93
C CYS A 199 -10.66 -8.92 13.71
N LEU A 200 -9.90 -8.27 12.84
CA LEU A 200 -8.52 -8.62 12.56
C LEU A 200 -7.60 -8.14 13.68
N HIS A 201 -6.83 -9.06 14.23
CA HIS A 201 -5.71 -8.78 15.11
C HIS A 201 -4.41 -9.17 14.43
N VAL A 202 -3.38 -8.35 14.58
CA VAL A 202 -2.08 -8.55 13.93
C VAL A 202 -0.93 -8.43 14.92
N LYS A 203 0.19 -9.11 14.60
CA LYS A 203 1.44 -9.06 15.35
C LYS A 203 2.60 -9.34 14.40
N GLY A 204 3.76 -8.79 14.66
CA GLY A 204 4.97 -9.10 13.89
C GLY A 204 6.01 -7.98 13.92
N ALA A 205 7.16 -8.23 13.31
CA ALA A 205 8.29 -7.31 13.31
C ALA A 205 7.99 -5.96 12.63
N ILE A 206 6.97 -5.92 11.75
CA ILE A 206 6.52 -4.70 11.09
C ILE A 206 5.55 -3.87 11.94
N CYS A 207 5.13 -4.36 13.11
CA CYS A 207 4.21 -3.67 14.02
C CYS A 207 4.98 -2.78 15.00
N ILE A 208 4.40 -1.63 15.38
CA ILE A 208 4.99 -0.77 16.43
C ILE A 208 4.71 -1.30 17.84
N TYR A 209 3.74 -2.21 17.99
CA TYR A 209 3.39 -2.85 19.25
C TYR A 209 3.91 -4.28 19.29
N PRO A 210 4.54 -4.71 20.40
CA PRO A 210 5.07 -6.08 20.51
C PRO A 210 3.97 -7.12 20.74
N GLU A 211 2.79 -6.69 21.20
CA GLU A 211 1.65 -7.54 21.49
C GLU A 211 0.65 -7.56 20.31
N TRP A 212 -0.35 -8.44 20.40
CA TRP A 212 -1.44 -8.47 19.44
C TRP A 212 -2.18 -7.13 19.38
N PHE A 213 -2.21 -6.51 18.22
CA PHE A 213 -2.89 -5.25 17.97
C PHE A 213 -4.25 -5.51 17.29
N ASN A 214 -5.33 -5.08 17.94
CA ASN A 214 -6.66 -5.09 17.33
C ASN A 214 -6.77 -3.93 16.35
N THR A 215 -6.90 -4.25 15.07
CA THR A 215 -7.01 -3.25 14.00
C THR A 215 -8.36 -2.56 13.97
N GLN A 216 -9.37 -3.16 14.60
CA GLN A 216 -10.79 -2.79 14.50
C GLN A 216 -11.37 -2.95 13.08
N ASP A 217 -10.66 -3.57 12.16
CA ASP A 217 -11.16 -3.92 10.85
C ASP A 217 -11.87 -5.28 10.93
N ARG A 218 -13.12 -5.31 10.51
CA ARG A 218 -13.87 -6.56 10.32
C ARG A 218 -13.44 -7.20 9.03
N VAL A 219 -13.20 -8.50 9.06
CA VAL A 219 -12.67 -9.22 7.91
C VAL A 219 -13.37 -10.55 7.68
N ALA A 220 -13.29 -11.03 6.45
CA ALA A 220 -13.61 -12.41 6.08
C ALA A 220 -12.46 -12.99 5.27
N ILE A 221 -12.29 -14.30 5.32
CA ILE A 221 -11.33 -15.05 4.49
C ILE A 221 -12.12 -15.98 3.59
N ASN A 222 -11.83 -15.99 2.29
CA ASN A 222 -12.46 -16.93 1.36
C ASN A 222 -11.81 -18.32 1.45
N SER A 223 -12.33 -19.29 0.72
CA SER A 223 -11.85 -20.68 0.73
C SER A 223 -10.42 -20.88 0.25
N GLU A 224 -9.82 -19.87 -0.41
CA GLU A 224 -8.45 -19.89 -0.94
C GLU A 224 -7.47 -19.09 -0.07
N GLY A 225 -7.94 -18.56 1.06
CA GLY A 225 -7.10 -17.84 2.01
C GLY A 225 -6.99 -16.34 1.76
N ALA A 226 -7.66 -15.78 0.75
CA ALA A 226 -7.66 -14.34 0.53
C ALA A 226 -8.55 -13.61 1.54
N MET A 227 -8.01 -12.55 2.15
CA MET A 227 -8.70 -11.74 3.15
C MET A 227 -9.40 -10.54 2.53
N TYR A 228 -10.60 -10.25 3.01
CA TYR A 228 -11.45 -9.14 2.57
C TYR A 228 -11.84 -8.26 3.75
N HIS A 229 -11.73 -6.96 3.58
CA HIS A 229 -12.16 -5.95 4.53
C HIS A 229 -13.67 -5.72 4.43
N LEU A 230 -14.39 -5.91 5.53
CA LEU A 230 -15.85 -5.76 5.62
C LEU A 230 -16.29 -4.43 6.24
N GLY A 231 -15.34 -3.56 6.57
CA GLY A 231 -15.59 -2.30 7.26
C GLY A 231 -15.00 -2.25 8.66
N ARG A 232 -15.13 -1.11 9.33
CA ARG A 232 -14.70 -0.93 10.72
C ARG A 232 -15.76 -1.44 11.68
N ALA A 233 -15.30 -2.06 12.78
CA ALA A 233 -16.17 -2.27 13.92
C ALA A 233 -16.63 -0.90 14.43
N SER A 234 -17.93 -0.62 14.37
CA SER A 234 -18.49 0.56 15.00
C SER A 234 -18.19 0.47 16.49
N GLY A 235 -17.54 1.50 17.05
CA GLY A 235 -17.22 1.52 18.47
C GLY A 235 -18.46 1.24 19.29
N MET A 236 -18.40 0.18 20.09
CA MET A 236 -19.16 0.19 21.34
C MET A 236 -18.42 1.18 22.23
N GLU A 237 -19.03 2.37 22.41
CA GLU A 237 -18.72 3.25 23.52
C GLU A 237 -18.98 2.57 24.85
#